data_f36324099575f744771b363ab6003dc0
#
_entry.id   f36324099575f744771b363ab6003dc0
#
_cell.length_a   1.000
_cell.length_b   1.000
_cell.length_c   1.000
_cell.angle_alpha   90.00
_cell.angle_beta   90.00
_cell.angle_gamma   90.00
#
_symmetry.space_group_name_H-M   'P 1'
#
loop_
_entity.id
_entity.type
_entity.pdbx_description
1 polymer ?
#
loop_
_entity_poly.entity_id
_entity_poly.type
_entity_poly.pdbx_seq_one_letter_code
_entity_poly.pdbx_strand_id
1 'polypeptide(L)'
;NSGCICCSLVGDFGKALTNVIEQYHPDRILIEPSGVGKLSDVIGAVKKVMNDEVTLGYTVAVVDAGKVKVYMKNFGEFYNNQVETASTIVLSRTDSIPQAKLDAAVAMLREHNDKAVIVTTPWTELTGEQLTAAMEGQSTLANELAQLVHEHEHHHHHHDHDEDEDGCCGHHHHHDDEDEDEHE
;
A
#
# COMPACT_ATOMS: atom_id res chain seq x y z
N ASN A 1 -0.65 -6.12 -30.41
CA ASN A 1 -1.17 -4.80 -30.08
C ASN A 1 -0.54 -4.33 -28.77
N SER A 2 0.57 -3.60 -28.87
CA SER A 2 1.23 -2.97 -27.75
C SER A 2 0.52 -1.66 -27.42
N GLY A 3 -0.52 -1.73 -26.62
CA GLY A 3 -1.15 -0.55 -26.03
C GLY A 3 -0.45 -0.21 -24.73
N CYS A 4 0.11 0.98 -24.63
CA CYS A 4 0.61 1.54 -23.38
C CYS A 4 -0.56 1.70 -22.40
N ILE A 5 -0.42 1.23 -21.16
CA ILE A 5 -1.40 1.46 -20.07
C ILE A 5 -1.22 2.91 -19.59
N CYS A 6 -1.55 3.86 -20.42
CA CYS A 6 -1.56 5.28 -20.08
C CYS A 6 -3.00 5.79 -20.15
N CYS A 7 -3.41 6.55 -19.20
CA CYS A 7 -4.64 7.31 -18.95
C CYS A 7 -5.94 7.05 -19.78
N SER A 8 -5.88 6.79 -21.06
CA SER A 8 -7.04 6.46 -21.92
C SER A 8 -7.38 4.97 -21.95
N LEU A 9 -6.51 4.11 -21.44
CA LEU A 9 -6.60 2.65 -21.57
C LEU A 9 -7.05 1.92 -20.28
N VAL A 10 -7.32 2.63 -19.19
CA VAL A 10 -7.77 1.99 -17.93
C VAL A 10 -9.07 1.21 -18.13
N GLY A 11 -9.99 1.72 -18.96
CA GLY A 11 -11.23 1.02 -19.30
C GLY A 11 -11.02 -0.20 -20.20
N ASP A 12 -10.14 -0.09 -21.18
CA ASP A 12 -9.82 -1.18 -22.11
C ASP A 12 -8.94 -2.24 -21.45
N PHE A 13 -8.07 -1.84 -20.52
CA PHE A 13 -7.27 -2.77 -19.71
C PHE A 13 -8.16 -3.63 -18.80
N GLY A 14 -9.14 -3.04 -18.13
CA GLY A 14 -10.09 -3.79 -17.30
C GLY A 14 -10.83 -4.85 -18.11
N LYS A 15 -11.36 -4.50 -19.29
CA LYS A 15 -12.02 -5.45 -20.20
C LYS A 15 -11.07 -6.54 -20.69
N ALA A 16 -9.84 -6.17 -21.07
CA ALA A 16 -8.83 -7.14 -21.50
C ALA A 16 -8.48 -8.13 -20.40
N LEU A 17 -8.35 -7.64 -19.15
CA LEU A 17 -8.07 -8.47 -17.98
C LEU A 17 -9.24 -9.42 -17.68
N THR A 18 -10.48 -8.93 -17.71
CA THR A 18 -11.68 -9.77 -17.57
C THR A 18 -11.73 -10.86 -18.64
N ASN A 19 -11.50 -10.53 -19.92
CA ASN A 19 -11.47 -11.51 -21.00
C ASN A 19 -10.38 -12.59 -20.79
N VAL A 20 -9.20 -12.21 -20.29
CA VAL A 20 -8.12 -13.17 -19.99
C VAL A 20 -8.54 -14.12 -18.87
N ILE A 21 -9.16 -13.60 -17.81
CA ILE A 21 -9.64 -14.41 -16.69
C ILE A 21 -10.72 -15.40 -17.17
N GLU A 22 -11.71 -14.93 -17.90
CA GLU A 22 -12.83 -15.74 -18.38
C GLU A 22 -12.42 -16.79 -19.42
N GLN A 23 -11.46 -16.44 -20.29
CA GLN A 23 -11.07 -17.32 -21.40
C GLN A 23 -10.04 -18.37 -20.99
N TYR A 24 -9.11 -18.01 -20.10
CA TYR A 24 -7.94 -18.85 -19.80
C TYR A 24 -7.93 -19.42 -18.38
N HIS A 25 -8.75 -18.89 -17.47
CA HIS A 25 -8.79 -19.29 -16.06
C HIS A 25 -7.39 -19.48 -15.43
N PRO A 26 -6.51 -18.47 -15.53
CA PRO A 26 -5.12 -18.61 -15.09
C PRO A 26 -5.03 -18.63 -13.56
N ASP A 27 -4.14 -19.44 -13.01
CA ASP A 27 -3.84 -19.46 -11.57
C ASP A 27 -3.14 -18.16 -11.11
N ARG A 28 -2.39 -17.51 -12.02
CA ARG A 28 -1.65 -16.28 -11.74
C ARG A 28 -1.51 -15.41 -12.98
N ILE A 29 -1.69 -14.12 -12.81
CA ILE A 29 -1.49 -13.09 -13.83
C ILE A 29 -0.35 -12.18 -13.39
N LEU A 30 0.67 -12.04 -14.24
CA LEU A 30 1.76 -11.09 -14.07
C LEU A 30 1.52 -9.89 -14.97
N ILE A 31 1.47 -8.70 -14.38
CA ILE A 31 1.25 -7.44 -15.10
C ILE A 31 2.52 -6.62 -15.04
N GLU A 32 3.13 -6.36 -16.19
CA GLU A 32 4.26 -5.45 -16.34
C GLU A 32 3.79 -4.18 -17.07
N PRO A 33 3.48 -3.09 -16.36
CA PRO A 33 3.13 -1.82 -16.99
C PRO A 33 4.37 -1.10 -17.54
N SER A 34 4.14 -0.09 -18.38
CA SER A 34 5.20 0.80 -18.84
C SER A 34 5.83 1.57 -17.66
N GLY A 35 7.16 1.75 -17.69
CA GLY A 35 7.91 2.48 -16.67
C GLY A 35 7.54 3.98 -16.53
N VAL A 36 6.74 4.52 -17.46
CA VAL A 36 6.19 5.89 -17.43
C VAL A 36 4.72 5.92 -16.95
N GLY A 37 4.23 4.83 -16.37
CA GLY A 37 2.91 4.72 -15.77
C GLY A 37 2.94 4.81 -14.23
N LYS A 38 1.87 5.29 -13.64
CA LYS A 38 1.68 5.22 -12.18
C LYS A 38 1.23 3.82 -11.78
N LEU A 39 1.91 3.22 -10.82
CA LEU A 39 1.53 1.91 -10.28
C LEU A 39 0.15 1.97 -9.62
N SER A 40 -0.16 3.09 -8.95
CA SER A 40 -1.48 3.32 -8.36
C SER A 40 -2.64 3.23 -9.36
N ASP A 41 -2.45 3.68 -10.61
CA ASP A 41 -3.48 3.63 -11.65
C ASP A 41 -3.72 2.18 -12.11
N VAL A 42 -2.64 1.41 -12.25
CA VAL A 42 -2.73 -0.02 -12.59
C VAL A 42 -3.45 -0.80 -11.49
N ILE A 43 -3.09 -0.57 -10.23
CA ILE A 43 -3.77 -1.16 -9.05
C ILE A 43 -5.25 -0.78 -9.05
N GLY A 44 -5.57 0.49 -9.30
CA GLY A 44 -6.96 0.96 -9.39
C GLY A 44 -7.75 0.27 -10.50
N ALA A 45 -7.12 -0.02 -11.63
CA ALA A 45 -7.74 -0.76 -12.73
C ALA A 45 -7.96 -2.24 -12.40
N VAL A 46 -6.98 -2.89 -11.77
CA VAL A 46 -7.09 -4.28 -11.30
C VAL A 46 -8.20 -4.42 -10.25
N LYS A 47 -8.25 -3.52 -9.27
CA LYS A 47 -9.29 -3.52 -8.22
C LYS A 47 -10.72 -3.45 -8.76
N LYS A 48 -10.94 -2.85 -9.93
CA LYS A 48 -12.28 -2.78 -10.55
C LYS A 48 -12.76 -4.11 -11.13
N VAL A 49 -11.86 -5.03 -11.42
CA VAL A 49 -12.17 -6.36 -11.97
C VAL A 49 -11.99 -7.49 -10.94
N MET A 50 -11.59 -7.15 -9.71
CA MET A 50 -11.51 -8.11 -8.62
C MET A 50 -12.91 -8.60 -8.23
N ASN A 51 -12.99 -9.87 -7.89
CA ASN A 51 -14.15 -10.56 -7.38
C ASN A 51 -13.71 -11.65 -6.39
N ASP A 52 -14.59 -12.55 -6.00
CA ASP A 52 -14.26 -13.64 -5.06
C ASP A 52 -13.22 -14.63 -5.61
N GLU A 53 -13.02 -14.67 -6.93
CA GLU A 53 -12.06 -15.57 -7.61
C GLU A 53 -10.72 -14.89 -7.91
N VAL A 54 -10.67 -13.55 -7.90
CA VAL A 54 -9.50 -12.77 -8.34
C VAL A 54 -9.06 -11.80 -7.26
N THR A 55 -7.87 -12.00 -6.75
CA THR A 55 -7.27 -11.14 -5.72
C THR A 55 -6.00 -10.45 -6.24
N LEU A 56 -5.75 -9.23 -5.76
CA LEU A 56 -4.49 -8.55 -5.98
C LEU A 56 -3.43 -9.17 -5.04
N GLY A 57 -2.41 -9.76 -5.63
CA GLY A 57 -1.28 -10.31 -4.89
C GLY A 57 -0.26 -9.22 -4.50
N TYR A 58 0.88 -9.22 -5.18
CA TYR A 58 2.02 -8.36 -4.83
C TYR A 58 2.15 -7.17 -5.78
N THR A 59 2.60 -6.04 -5.24
CA THR A 59 2.96 -4.85 -6.01
C THR A 59 4.47 -4.64 -5.89
N VAL A 60 5.18 -4.79 -7.01
CA VAL A 60 6.65 -4.80 -7.01
C VAL A 60 7.19 -3.64 -7.86
N ALA A 61 8.13 -2.87 -7.31
CA ALA A 61 8.92 -1.92 -8.07
C ALA A 61 10.35 -2.46 -8.26
N VAL A 62 10.79 -2.56 -9.51
CA VAL A 62 12.18 -2.92 -9.86
C VAL A 62 12.98 -1.64 -10.07
N VAL A 63 14.03 -1.44 -9.28
CA VAL A 63 14.76 -0.18 -9.19
C VAL A 63 16.25 -0.37 -9.46
N ASP A 64 16.82 0.42 -10.37
CA ASP A 64 18.28 0.47 -10.58
C ASP A 64 18.96 1.17 -9.39
N ALA A 65 19.67 0.39 -8.56
CA ALA A 65 20.33 0.88 -7.35
C ALA A 65 21.32 2.01 -7.61
N GLY A 66 21.96 2.00 -8.79
CA GLY A 66 22.92 3.03 -9.19
C GLY A 66 22.30 4.36 -9.61
N LYS A 67 20.97 4.41 -9.86
CA LYS A 67 20.31 5.55 -10.49
C LYS A 67 19.14 6.13 -9.70
N VAL A 68 18.88 5.69 -8.49
CA VAL A 68 17.74 6.12 -7.64
C VAL A 68 17.62 7.65 -7.62
N LYS A 69 18.67 8.37 -7.20
CA LYS A 69 18.68 9.83 -7.10
C LYS A 69 18.36 10.52 -8.44
N VAL A 70 18.93 10.01 -9.52
CA VAL A 70 18.74 10.59 -10.87
C VAL A 70 17.32 10.38 -11.36
N TYR A 71 16.75 9.20 -11.13
CA TYR A 71 15.41 8.87 -11.58
C TYR A 71 14.32 9.56 -10.74
N MET A 72 14.49 9.67 -9.43
CA MET A 72 13.62 10.48 -8.58
C MET A 72 13.54 11.93 -9.07
N LYS A 73 14.67 12.51 -9.47
CA LYS A 73 14.72 13.90 -9.96
C LYS A 73 14.10 14.07 -11.35
N ASN A 74 14.36 13.12 -12.27
CA ASN A 74 14.01 13.29 -13.68
C ASN A 74 12.60 12.75 -14.02
N PHE A 75 12.13 11.72 -13.32
CA PHE A 75 10.84 11.06 -13.54
C PHE A 75 9.94 11.14 -12.31
N GLY A 76 10.15 12.11 -11.43
CA GLY A 76 9.63 12.25 -10.08
C GLY A 76 8.21 11.71 -9.88
N GLU A 77 7.23 12.21 -10.66
CA GLU A 77 5.84 11.81 -10.49
C GLU A 77 5.59 10.31 -10.70
N PHE A 78 6.13 9.73 -11.75
CA PHE A 78 5.93 8.32 -12.08
C PHE A 78 6.81 7.43 -11.21
N TYR A 79 8.08 7.75 -11.10
CA TYR A 79 9.04 6.96 -10.34
C TYR A 79 8.71 6.94 -8.84
N ASN A 80 8.41 8.10 -8.26
CA ASN A 80 8.06 8.19 -6.85
C ASN A 80 6.76 7.44 -6.57
N ASN A 81 5.74 7.57 -7.44
CA ASN A 81 4.51 6.80 -7.29
C ASN A 81 4.74 5.28 -7.30
N GLN A 82 5.62 4.79 -8.19
CA GLN A 82 5.97 3.36 -8.24
C GLN A 82 6.64 2.92 -6.94
N VAL A 83 7.59 3.70 -6.42
CA VAL A 83 8.28 3.41 -5.14
C VAL A 83 7.31 3.47 -3.96
N GLU A 84 6.51 4.52 -3.86
CA GLU A 84 5.58 4.76 -2.75
C GLU A 84 4.44 3.74 -2.67
N THR A 85 4.03 3.21 -3.84
CA THR A 85 2.88 2.29 -3.94
C THR A 85 3.28 0.81 -3.88
N ALA A 86 4.56 0.48 -4.08
CA ALA A 86 5.04 -0.89 -4.05
C ALA A 86 5.02 -1.48 -2.63
N SER A 87 4.58 -2.73 -2.50
CA SER A 87 4.75 -3.53 -1.28
C SER A 87 6.15 -4.10 -1.17
N THR A 88 6.82 -4.30 -2.31
CA THR A 88 8.19 -4.81 -2.39
C THR A 88 8.98 -4.00 -3.41
N ILE A 89 10.19 -3.58 -3.04
CA ILE A 89 11.15 -2.92 -3.92
C ILE A 89 12.33 -3.85 -4.14
N VAL A 90 12.59 -4.22 -5.39
CA VAL A 90 13.71 -5.09 -5.74
C VAL A 90 14.79 -4.27 -6.43
N LEU A 91 15.96 -4.18 -5.81
CA LEU A 91 17.09 -3.45 -6.36
C LEU A 91 17.81 -4.29 -7.41
N SER A 92 18.01 -3.72 -8.58
CA SER A 92 18.82 -4.29 -9.64
C SER A 92 20.23 -3.65 -9.66
N ARG A 93 21.20 -4.38 -10.22
CA ARG A 93 22.60 -3.92 -10.40
C ARG A 93 23.30 -3.57 -9.08
N THR A 94 22.95 -4.28 -8.02
CA THR A 94 23.54 -4.07 -6.69
C THR A 94 24.99 -4.52 -6.63
N ASP A 95 25.37 -5.52 -7.41
CA ASP A 95 26.73 -6.02 -7.58
C ASP A 95 27.68 -5.05 -8.30
N SER A 96 27.13 -4.07 -9.02
CA SER A 96 27.88 -3.14 -9.86
C SER A 96 28.21 -1.81 -9.17
N ILE A 97 27.85 -1.65 -7.89
CA ILE A 97 28.03 -0.39 -7.14
C ILE A 97 28.68 -0.64 -5.77
N PRO A 98 29.44 0.35 -5.24
CA PRO A 98 29.98 0.27 -3.89
C PRO A 98 28.87 0.19 -2.82
N GLN A 99 29.14 -0.50 -1.71
CA GLN A 99 28.17 -0.65 -0.60
C GLN A 99 27.63 0.69 -0.09
N ALA A 100 28.49 1.69 0.09
CA ALA A 100 28.04 3.03 0.53
C ALA A 100 27.01 3.68 -0.41
N LYS A 101 27.10 3.38 -1.72
CA LYS A 101 26.12 3.86 -2.70
C LYS A 101 24.82 3.08 -2.63
N LEU A 102 24.90 1.77 -2.37
CA LEU A 102 23.73 0.93 -2.12
C LEU A 102 22.98 1.39 -0.85
N ASP A 103 23.71 1.63 0.24
CA ASP A 103 23.12 2.10 1.50
C ASP A 103 22.44 3.47 1.32
N ALA A 104 23.06 4.39 0.59
CA ALA A 104 22.45 5.68 0.26
C ALA A 104 21.18 5.54 -0.61
N ALA A 105 21.18 4.59 -1.55
CA ALA A 105 19.98 4.29 -2.37
C ALA A 105 18.85 3.76 -1.50
N VAL A 106 19.14 2.83 -0.60
CA VAL A 106 18.15 2.27 0.36
C VAL A 106 17.60 3.38 1.25
N ALA A 107 18.44 4.25 1.79
CA ALA A 107 18.00 5.37 2.62
C ALA A 107 17.03 6.30 1.88
N MET A 108 17.35 6.69 0.63
CA MET A 108 16.47 7.51 -0.19
C MET A 108 15.13 6.83 -0.49
N LEU A 109 15.11 5.51 -0.74
CA LEU A 109 13.88 4.77 -0.98
C LEU A 109 13.02 4.68 0.29
N ARG A 110 13.66 4.55 1.46
CA ARG A 110 12.98 4.54 2.77
C ARG A 110 12.31 5.87 3.10
N GLU A 111 12.84 7.01 2.66
CA GLU A 111 12.18 8.32 2.79
C GLU A 111 10.84 8.38 2.06
N HIS A 112 10.69 7.63 0.95
CA HIS A 112 9.47 7.55 0.16
C HIS A 112 8.56 6.38 0.54
N ASN A 113 9.13 5.27 1.02
CA ASN A 113 8.37 4.08 1.41
C ASN A 113 9.05 3.38 2.60
N ASP A 114 8.54 3.63 3.78
CA ASP A 114 9.01 3.07 5.05
C ASP A 114 8.56 1.63 5.27
N LYS A 115 7.51 1.18 4.56
CA LYS A 115 6.85 -0.12 4.77
C LYS A 115 7.30 -1.21 3.81
N ALA A 116 7.68 -0.87 2.58
CA ALA A 116 8.04 -1.88 1.58
C ALA A 116 9.18 -2.78 2.03
N VAL A 117 9.14 -4.06 1.67
CA VAL A 117 10.33 -4.91 1.73
C VAL A 117 11.32 -4.43 0.66
N ILE A 118 12.58 -4.16 1.03
CA ILE A 118 13.62 -3.80 0.05
C ILE A 118 14.58 -4.98 -0.08
N VAL A 119 14.61 -5.59 -1.28
CA VAL A 119 15.52 -6.67 -1.63
C VAL A 119 16.79 -6.06 -2.25
N THR A 120 17.93 -6.24 -1.58
CA THR A 120 19.24 -5.72 -1.99
C THR A 120 20.18 -6.79 -2.54
N THR A 121 19.82 -8.08 -2.39
CA THR A 121 20.62 -9.21 -2.84
C THR A 121 20.81 -9.17 -4.36
N PRO A 122 22.05 -9.36 -4.86
CA PRO A 122 22.31 -9.46 -6.29
C PRO A 122 21.46 -10.54 -6.97
N TRP A 123 21.02 -10.28 -8.19
CA TRP A 123 20.17 -11.22 -8.95
C TRP A 123 20.81 -12.60 -9.14
N THR A 124 22.14 -12.64 -9.22
CA THR A 124 22.92 -13.90 -9.35
C THR A 124 22.90 -14.76 -8.09
N GLU A 125 22.55 -14.18 -6.95
CA GLU A 125 22.50 -14.83 -5.64
C GLU A 125 21.07 -15.02 -5.14
N LEU A 126 20.08 -14.42 -5.83
CA LEU A 126 18.68 -14.43 -5.45
C LEU A 126 17.95 -15.58 -6.15
N THR A 127 17.36 -16.49 -5.36
CA THR A 127 16.48 -17.54 -5.90
C THR A 127 15.04 -17.03 -6.06
N GLY A 128 14.27 -17.69 -6.97
CA GLY A 128 12.84 -17.38 -7.11
C GLY A 128 12.04 -17.58 -5.82
N GLU A 129 12.39 -18.59 -5.03
CA GLU A 129 11.75 -18.84 -3.73
C GLU A 129 12.02 -17.72 -2.73
N GLN A 130 13.26 -17.24 -2.64
CA GLN A 130 13.60 -16.09 -1.77
C GLN A 130 12.88 -14.82 -2.20
N LEU A 131 12.77 -14.57 -3.50
CA LEU A 131 12.04 -13.42 -4.03
C LEU A 131 10.55 -13.53 -3.70
N THR A 132 9.96 -14.70 -3.90
CA THR A 132 8.54 -14.94 -3.58
C THR A 132 8.30 -14.78 -2.08
N ALA A 133 9.14 -15.33 -1.22
CA ALA A 133 9.05 -15.18 0.23
C ALA A 133 9.16 -13.70 0.67
N ALA A 134 10.04 -12.92 0.04
CA ALA A 134 10.15 -11.49 0.30
C ALA A 134 8.88 -10.71 -0.08
N MET A 135 8.21 -11.10 -1.16
CA MET A 135 6.93 -10.53 -1.57
C MET A 135 5.79 -10.96 -0.65
N GLU A 136 5.75 -12.22 -0.24
CA GLU A 136 4.73 -12.80 0.65
C GLU A 136 4.84 -12.28 2.09
N GLY A 137 6.03 -12.05 2.59
CA GLY A 137 6.27 -11.59 3.96
C GLY A 137 5.54 -10.30 4.34
N GLN A 138 5.32 -9.40 3.40
CA GLN A 138 4.51 -8.20 3.62
C GLN A 138 3.01 -8.50 3.69
N SER A 139 2.54 -9.42 2.86
CA SER A 139 1.13 -9.82 2.85
C SER A 139 0.74 -10.50 4.17
N THR A 140 1.60 -11.39 4.68
CA THR A 140 1.38 -12.09 5.94
C THR A 140 1.37 -11.13 7.13
N LEU A 141 2.36 -10.22 7.22
CA LEU A 141 2.45 -9.26 8.32
C LEU A 141 1.27 -8.27 8.33
N ALA A 142 0.83 -7.81 7.17
CA ALA A 142 -0.32 -6.93 7.05
C ALA A 142 -1.63 -7.63 7.48
N ASN A 143 -1.78 -8.91 7.14
CA ASN A 143 -2.93 -9.71 7.54
C ASN A 143 -2.91 -10.02 9.05
N GLU A 144 -1.74 -10.33 9.63
CA GLU A 144 -1.59 -10.54 11.06
C GLU A 144 -1.90 -9.28 11.87
N LEU A 145 -1.44 -8.10 11.41
CA LEU A 145 -1.78 -6.82 12.03
C LEU A 145 -3.27 -6.49 11.93
N ALA A 146 -3.91 -6.78 10.79
CA ALA A 146 -5.34 -6.57 10.61
C ALA A 146 -6.17 -7.49 11.53
N GLN A 147 -5.75 -8.73 11.74
CA GLN A 147 -6.38 -9.65 12.68
C GLN A 147 -6.23 -9.18 14.12
N LEU A 148 -5.03 -8.74 14.54
CA LEU A 148 -4.80 -8.20 15.88
C LEU A 148 -5.65 -6.96 16.19
N VAL A 149 -5.81 -6.06 15.23
CA VAL A 149 -6.68 -4.89 15.37
C VAL A 149 -8.15 -5.31 15.53
N HIS A 150 -8.60 -6.27 14.73
CA HIS A 150 -9.98 -6.77 14.80
C HIS A 150 -10.28 -7.50 16.12
N GLU A 151 -9.33 -8.26 16.64
CA GLU A 151 -9.47 -8.91 17.96
C GLU A 151 -9.54 -7.89 19.11
N HIS A 152 -8.81 -6.76 19.02
CA HIS A 152 -8.87 -5.70 20.03
C HIS A 152 -10.20 -4.93 20.01
N GLU A 153 -10.83 -4.76 18.85
CA GLU A 153 -12.13 -4.08 18.76
C GLU A 153 -13.28 -4.90 19.37
N HIS A 154 -13.17 -6.24 19.36
CA HIS A 154 -14.19 -7.11 19.95
C HIS A 154 -14.13 -7.26 21.48
N HIS A 155 -13.03 -6.84 22.14
CA HIS A 155 -12.89 -6.93 23.58
C HIS A 155 -13.44 -5.73 24.37
N HIS A 156 -13.96 -4.68 23.72
CA HIS A 156 -14.45 -3.47 24.40
C HIS A 156 -15.97 -3.39 24.57
N HIS A 157 -16.74 -4.44 24.28
CA HIS A 157 -18.18 -4.44 24.47
C HIS A 157 -18.66 -5.55 25.41
N HIS A 158 -18.24 -5.52 26.66
CA HIS A 158 -18.98 -6.11 27.77
C HIS A 158 -18.61 -5.36 29.06
N HIS A 159 -19.35 -4.32 29.36
CA HIS A 159 -19.62 -3.91 30.73
C HIS A 159 -21.12 -4.05 30.92
N ASP A 160 -21.47 -5.11 31.63
CA ASP A 160 -22.78 -5.29 32.25
C ASP A 160 -22.99 -4.16 33.22
N HIS A 161 -24.12 -3.46 33.07
CA HIS A 161 -24.71 -2.62 34.10
C HIS A 161 -25.59 -3.52 34.94
N ASP A 162 -25.13 -3.89 36.11
CA ASP A 162 -26.01 -4.31 37.19
C ASP A 162 -26.62 -3.04 37.82
N GLU A 163 -27.94 -3.03 37.85
CA GLU A 163 -28.81 -2.12 38.54
C GLU A 163 -28.66 -2.33 40.06
N ASP A 164 -28.46 -1.24 40.80
CA ASP A 164 -28.97 -1.17 42.18
C ASP A 164 -29.47 0.25 42.47
N GLU A 165 -30.76 0.27 42.86
CA GLU A 165 -31.53 1.40 43.35
C GLU A 165 -30.97 1.90 44.71
N ASP A 166 -30.98 3.19 44.90
CA ASP A 166 -31.60 3.87 46.05
C ASP A 166 -31.10 5.32 46.27
N GLY A 167 -32.02 6.23 46.35
CA GLY A 167 -31.95 7.26 47.41
C GLY A 167 -31.64 8.70 47.05
N CYS A 168 -32.66 9.47 46.68
CA CYS A 168 -33.15 10.69 47.39
C CYS A 168 -32.32 11.98 47.47
N CYS A 169 -33.06 13.12 47.23
CA CYS A 169 -32.87 14.52 47.68
C CYS A 169 -31.89 15.38 46.86
N GLY A 170 -32.31 16.29 46.00
CA GLY A 170 -33.01 17.55 46.31
C GLY A 170 -32.02 18.68 46.59
N HIS A 171 -31.83 19.61 45.64
CA HIS A 171 -31.80 21.03 45.93
C HIS A 171 -31.74 21.90 44.66
N HIS A 172 -32.70 22.80 44.59
CA HIS A 172 -32.77 23.97 43.70
C HIS A 172 -31.59 24.92 43.93
N HIS A 173 -31.13 25.58 42.89
CA HIS A 173 -30.89 27.01 42.91
C HIS A 173 -30.89 27.58 41.48
N HIS A 174 -31.84 28.52 41.30
CA HIS A 174 -31.85 29.58 40.30
C HIS A 174 -30.67 30.50 40.46
N HIS A 175 -30.16 31.01 39.36
CA HIS A 175 -29.86 32.43 39.21
C HIS A 175 -29.82 32.81 37.75
N ASP A 176 -30.68 33.78 37.44
CA ASP A 176 -30.68 34.65 36.26
C ASP A 176 -29.50 35.63 36.33
N ASP A 177 -29.23 36.20 35.20
CA ASP A 177 -28.92 37.60 34.84
C ASP A 177 -27.99 37.59 33.65
N GLU A 178 -28.42 37.98 32.45
CA GLU A 178 -28.53 39.33 31.82
C GLU A 178 -27.19 40.07 31.73
N ASP A 179 -26.90 40.45 30.55
CA ASP A 179 -26.61 41.76 29.91
C ASP A 179 -25.47 41.63 28.88
N GLU A 180 -25.76 41.86 27.59
CA GLU A 180 -25.63 43.08 26.78
C GLU A 180 -24.19 43.61 26.61
N ASP A 181 -23.85 43.85 25.42
CA ASP A 181 -23.37 45.00 24.64
C ASP A 181 -22.15 44.74 23.76
N GLU A 182 -22.34 44.84 22.46
CA GLU A 182 -21.96 45.83 21.44
C GLU A 182 -20.49 46.27 21.32
N HIS A 183 -20.17 46.48 20.01
CA HIS A 183 -19.08 47.31 19.41
C HIS A 183 -17.71 46.61 19.24
N GLU A 184 -17.12 46.56 18.06
CA GLU A 184 -17.06 47.30 16.76
C GLU A 184 -16.55 46.39 15.69
#